data_6793111bba3b3c6c58221594528779ae
#
_entry.id   6793111bba3b3c6c58221594528779ae
#
_cell.length_a   1.000
_cell.length_b   1.000
_cell.length_c   1.000
_cell.angle_alpha   90.00
_cell.angle_beta   90.00
_cell.angle_gamma   90.00
#
_symmetry.space_group_name_H-M   'P 1'
#
loop_
_entity.id
_entity.type
_entity.pdbx_description
1 polymer ?
#
loop_
_entity_poly.entity_id
_entity_poly.type
_entity_poly.pdbx_seq_one_letter_code
_entity_poly.pdbx_strand_id
1 'polypeptide(L)'
;YGFIDHIREKYPDLLIENCGSGAMRTDHGIMPHFHLCSTSDQEFFWNNPSILSGTMACIAPEKCGAWAYPYPQVFDGRMQSAAEYFDEVKRACYADGEETAFNLVTAMLGVLYLSGHIEQADEKNRALIQEVVMTYKQNRAFLKRAYPIYPCGFCQISKSGMYAFGLSDGERTLLAVWRIGGETDAITVDLQKYLKSDAQAK
;
A
#
# COMPACT_ATOMS: atom_id res chain seq x y z
N TYR A 1 -27.89 0.13 1.97
CA TYR A 1 -27.13 0.97 1.00
C TYR A 1 -27.91 2.25 0.66
N GLY A 2 -29.24 2.23 0.49
CA GLY A 2 -30.04 3.39 0.10
C GLY A 2 -29.83 4.67 0.93
N PHE A 3 -29.49 4.56 2.21
CA PHE A 3 -29.12 5.72 3.03
C PHE A 3 -27.83 6.38 2.52
N ILE A 4 -26.81 5.59 2.19
CA ILE A 4 -25.52 6.10 1.68
C ILE A 4 -25.74 6.77 0.31
N ASP A 5 -26.53 6.13 -0.57
CA ASP A 5 -26.84 6.69 -1.88
C ASP A 5 -27.58 8.02 -1.76
N HIS A 6 -28.55 8.12 -0.85
CA HIS A 6 -29.24 9.37 -0.56
C HIS A 6 -28.29 10.49 -0.06
N ILE A 7 -27.33 10.16 0.79
CA ILE A 7 -26.31 11.11 1.26
C ILE A 7 -25.44 11.59 0.09
N ARG A 8 -25.00 10.68 -0.78
CA ARG A 8 -24.19 11.03 -1.97
C ARG A 8 -24.95 11.92 -2.97
N GLU A 9 -26.22 11.64 -3.17
CA GLU A 9 -27.10 12.47 -4.02
C GLU A 9 -27.25 13.88 -3.42
N LYS A 10 -27.47 13.96 -2.12
CA LYS A 10 -27.67 15.24 -1.42
C LYS A 10 -26.38 16.07 -1.28
N TYR A 11 -25.24 15.41 -1.18
CA TYR A 11 -23.92 16.02 -0.98
C TYR A 11 -22.91 15.46 -1.97
N PRO A 12 -22.96 15.86 -3.26
CA PRO A 12 -22.16 15.25 -4.32
C PRO A 12 -20.65 15.44 -4.15
N ASP A 13 -20.22 16.45 -3.41
CA ASP A 13 -18.80 16.72 -3.13
C ASP A 13 -18.28 15.95 -1.90
N LEU A 14 -19.17 15.24 -1.19
CA LEU A 14 -18.78 14.46 -0.02
C LEU A 14 -18.12 13.15 -0.43
N LEU A 15 -16.87 12.94 -0.02
CA LEU A 15 -16.19 11.67 -0.16
C LEU A 15 -16.51 10.78 1.05
N ILE A 16 -16.98 9.58 0.77
CA ILE A 16 -17.33 8.59 1.82
C ILE A 16 -16.42 7.39 1.65
N GLU A 17 -15.73 7.04 2.73
CA GLU A 17 -14.90 5.86 2.84
C GLU A 17 -15.67 4.71 3.50
N ASN A 18 -15.50 3.51 2.93
CA ASN A 18 -15.90 2.27 3.57
C ASN A 18 -14.75 1.78 4.45
N CYS A 19 -14.99 1.71 5.75
CA CYS A 19 -14.04 1.14 6.70
C CYS A 19 -14.80 0.23 7.68
N GLY A 20 -14.75 -1.05 7.44
CA GLY A 20 -15.33 -2.05 8.34
C GLY A 20 -14.23 -2.80 9.07
N SER A 21 -13.52 -2.16 10.02
CA SER A 21 -12.39 -2.76 10.75
C SER A 21 -11.35 -3.36 9.80
N GLY A 22 -10.77 -2.53 8.93
CA GLY A 22 -9.76 -2.97 7.98
C GLY A 22 -10.28 -3.90 6.89
N ALA A 23 -11.20 -3.41 6.08
CA ALA A 23 -11.72 -4.08 4.88
C ALA A 23 -12.63 -5.31 5.11
N MET A 24 -13.19 -5.51 6.29
CA MET A 24 -14.14 -6.62 6.55
C MET A 24 -15.38 -6.57 5.64
N ARG A 25 -15.67 -5.43 5.00
CA ARG A 25 -16.77 -5.23 4.06
C ARG A 25 -16.28 -4.74 2.70
N THR A 26 -15.34 -5.46 2.13
CA THR A 26 -14.84 -5.20 0.78
C THR A 26 -15.47 -6.21 -0.17
N ASP A 27 -16.68 -5.95 -0.59
CA ASP A 27 -17.43 -6.77 -1.53
C ASP A 27 -18.06 -5.94 -2.66
N HIS A 28 -18.43 -6.60 -3.74
CA HIS A 28 -19.03 -5.94 -4.91
C HIS A 28 -20.39 -5.30 -4.63
N GLY A 29 -21.09 -5.71 -3.57
CA GLY A 29 -22.37 -5.13 -3.17
C GLY A 29 -22.21 -3.76 -2.50
N ILE A 30 -21.15 -3.58 -1.72
CA ILE A 30 -20.92 -2.32 -0.97
C ILE A 30 -20.08 -1.31 -1.75
N MET A 31 -19.10 -1.75 -2.53
CA MET A 31 -18.14 -0.87 -3.20
C MET A 31 -18.73 0.17 -4.16
N PRO A 32 -19.87 -0.05 -4.84
CA PRO A 32 -20.51 0.98 -5.65
C PRO A 32 -21.03 2.18 -4.84
N HIS A 33 -21.30 2.01 -3.55
CA HIS A 33 -21.86 3.02 -2.67
C HIS A 33 -20.81 3.92 -2.02
N PHE A 34 -19.52 3.56 -2.11
CA PHE A 34 -18.39 4.28 -1.49
C PHE A 34 -17.36 4.75 -2.51
N HIS A 35 -16.64 5.80 -2.17
CA HIS A 35 -15.58 6.36 -3.00
C HIS A 35 -14.25 5.66 -2.77
N LEU A 36 -13.98 5.31 -1.52
CA LEU A 36 -12.74 4.71 -1.03
C LEU A 36 -13.05 3.54 -0.11
N CYS A 37 -12.09 2.64 0.04
CA CYS A 37 -12.14 1.55 1.01
C CYS A 37 -10.81 1.46 1.75
N SER A 38 -10.84 1.50 3.08
CA SER A 38 -9.69 1.10 3.89
C SER A 38 -9.41 -0.39 3.68
N THR A 39 -8.16 -0.76 3.40
CA THR A 39 -7.83 -2.13 3.01
C THR A 39 -7.40 -3.01 4.16
N SER A 40 -6.90 -2.44 5.26
CA SER A 40 -6.45 -3.20 6.43
C SER A 40 -6.07 -2.28 7.58
N ASP A 41 -6.22 -2.76 8.81
CA ASP A 41 -5.65 -2.16 10.03
C ASP A 41 -4.28 -2.79 10.37
N GLN A 42 -3.65 -3.50 9.44
CA GLN A 42 -2.37 -4.17 9.65
C GLN A 42 -1.22 -3.15 9.71
N GLU A 43 -0.53 -3.10 10.84
CA GLU A 43 0.64 -2.22 11.05
C GLU A 43 1.97 -2.93 10.74
N PHE A 44 2.01 -4.25 10.69
CA PHE A 44 3.21 -4.99 10.29
C PHE A 44 3.43 -4.85 8.78
N PHE A 45 4.32 -3.95 8.41
CA PHE A 45 4.55 -3.50 7.05
C PHE A 45 4.85 -4.62 6.04
N TRP A 46 5.51 -5.69 6.45
CA TRP A 46 5.84 -6.83 5.58
C TRP A 46 4.62 -7.65 5.13
N ASN A 47 3.47 -7.49 5.77
CA ASN A 47 2.21 -8.10 5.35
C ASN A 47 1.46 -7.25 4.31
N ASN A 48 1.73 -5.95 4.24
CA ASN A 48 0.99 -5.00 3.41
C ASN A 48 1.05 -5.30 1.91
N PRO A 49 2.17 -5.77 1.31
CA PRO A 49 2.17 -6.19 -0.09
C PRO A 49 1.16 -7.29 -0.39
N SER A 50 1.03 -8.27 0.50
CA SER A 50 0.07 -9.37 0.34
C SER A 50 -1.38 -8.88 0.46
N ILE A 51 -1.64 -8.03 1.43
CA ILE A 51 -2.97 -7.46 1.67
C ILE A 51 -3.39 -6.60 0.49
N LEU A 52 -2.53 -5.70 0.04
CA LEU A 52 -2.84 -4.78 -1.04
C LEU A 52 -3.04 -5.51 -2.38
N SER A 53 -2.12 -6.44 -2.72
CA SER A 53 -2.25 -7.23 -3.95
C SER A 53 -3.50 -8.11 -3.95
N GLY A 54 -3.84 -8.70 -2.80
CA GLY A 54 -5.07 -9.47 -2.63
C GLY A 54 -6.34 -8.62 -2.76
N THR A 55 -6.36 -7.45 -2.14
CA THR A 55 -7.49 -6.52 -2.22
C THR A 55 -7.72 -6.01 -3.64
N MET A 56 -6.65 -5.68 -4.36
CA MET A 56 -6.73 -5.19 -5.75
C MET A 56 -7.13 -6.26 -6.77
N ALA A 57 -7.19 -7.52 -6.38
CA ALA A 57 -7.87 -8.54 -7.19
C ALA A 57 -9.40 -8.37 -7.22
N CYS A 58 -9.96 -7.63 -6.26
CA CYS A 58 -11.39 -7.45 -6.09
C CYS A 58 -11.86 -6.02 -6.33
N ILE A 59 -11.02 -5.01 -6.06
CA ILE A 59 -11.39 -3.59 -6.18
C ILE A 59 -10.31 -2.80 -6.93
N ALA A 60 -10.76 -1.75 -7.61
CA ALA A 60 -9.89 -0.91 -8.42
C ALA A 60 -8.85 -0.14 -7.58
N PRO A 61 -7.63 0.10 -8.09
CA PRO A 61 -6.55 0.74 -7.35
C PRO A 61 -6.92 2.11 -6.77
N GLU A 62 -7.67 2.92 -7.50
CA GLU A 62 -8.11 4.24 -7.05
C GLU A 62 -9.13 4.22 -5.91
N LYS A 63 -9.65 3.03 -5.56
CA LYS A 63 -10.55 2.84 -4.41
C LYS A 63 -9.87 2.18 -3.22
N CYS A 64 -8.64 1.65 -3.39
CA CYS A 64 -7.89 0.98 -2.33
C CYS A 64 -7.13 1.96 -1.46
N GLY A 65 -7.62 2.29 -0.28
CA GLY A 65 -6.87 3.01 0.74
C GLY A 65 -5.73 2.14 1.27
N ALA A 66 -4.49 2.51 0.95
CA ALA A 66 -3.31 1.76 1.32
C ALA A 66 -2.56 2.46 2.45
N TRP A 67 -2.59 1.88 3.64
CA TRP A 67 -1.95 2.41 4.82
C TRP A 67 -0.42 2.26 4.76
N ALA A 68 0.26 3.35 5.08
CA ALA A 68 1.69 3.37 5.36
C ALA A 68 1.93 3.92 6.76
N TYR A 69 2.72 3.20 7.53
CA TYR A 69 3.22 3.61 8.84
C TYR A 69 4.74 3.83 8.72
N PRO A 70 5.17 4.87 7.99
CA PRO A 70 6.59 5.08 7.67
C PRO A 70 7.43 5.40 8.90
N TYR A 71 6.78 5.75 10.01
CA TYR A 71 7.37 5.79 11.34
C TYR A 71 6.34 5.24 12.32
N PRO A 72 6.64 4.19 13.08
CA PRO A 72 5.63 3.43 13.80
C PRO A 72 4.99 4.21 14.93
N GLN A 73 3.77 3.81 15.25
CA GLN A 73 3.15 4.20 16.52
C GLN A 73 3.88 3.51 17.65
N VAL A 74 4.18 4.24 18.71
CA VAL A 74 4.51 3.64 20.00
C VAL A 74 3.22 3.03 20.53
N PHE A 75 3.13 1.71 20.58
CA PHE A 75 2.02 1.06 21.26
C PHE A 75 1.97 1.55 22.72
N ASP A 76 0.88 2.19 23.10
CA ASP A 76 0.67 2.68 24.45
C ASP A 76 0.65 1.47 25.41
N GLY A 77 1.72 1.24 26.13
CA GLY A 77 1.86 0.43 27.35
C GLY A 77 1.02 -0.82 27.60
N ARG A 78 0.07 -1.19 26.72
CA ARG A 78 -0.85 -2.32 26.95
C ARG A 78 -0.24 -3.69 26.63
N MET A 79 0.93 -3.71 25.96
CA MET A 79 1.69 -4.93 25.70
C MET A 79 3.17 -4.68 25.98
N GLN A 80 3.55 -4.60 27.27
CA GLN A 80 4.93 -4.32 27.67
C GLN A 80 5.98 -5.27 27.06
N SER A 81 5.69 -6.57 26.94
CA SER A 81 6.61 -7.54 26.33
C SER A 81 6.73 -7.41 24.81
N ALA A 82 5.66 -6.96 24.12
CA ALA A 82 5.72 -6.67 22.70
C ALA A 82 6.37 -5.30 22.44
N ALA A 83 6.18 -4.32 23.33
CA ALA A 83 6.78 -3.00 23.22
C ALA A 83 8.32 -3.05 23.27
N GLU A 84 8.93 -3.85 24.15
CA GLU A 84 10.38 -4.03 24.23
C GLU A 84 10.94 -4.67 22.94
N TYR A 85 10.32 -5.73 22.45
CA TYR A 85 10.68 -6.36 21.19
C TYR A 85 10.52 -5.39 20.01
N PHE A 86 9.41 -4.67 19.96
CA PHE A 86 9.16 -3.69 18.94
C PHE A 86 10.12 -2.49 19.02
N ASP A 87 10.52 -2.03 20.18
CA ASP A 87 11.47 -0.94 20.33
C ASP A 87 12.89 -1.32 19.86
N GLU A 88 13.29 -2.56 20.07
CA GLU A 88 14.58 -3.05 19.58
C GLU A 88 14.58 -3.25 18.07
N VAL A 89 13.55 -3.89 17.51
CA VAL A 89 13.35 -4.05 16.06
C VAL A 89 13.19 -2.70 15.37
N LYS A 90 12.44 -1.76 15.94
CA LYS A 90 12.26 -0.40 15.44
C LYS A 90 13.57 0.35 15.29
N ARG A 91 14.41 0.35 16.32
CA ARG A 91 15.70 1.08 16.26
C ARG A 91 16.62 0.53 15.19
N ALA A 92 16.59 -0.79 14.95
CA ALA A 92 17.41 -1.41 13.93
C ALA A 92 16.90 -1.12 12.50
N CYS A 93 15.59 -1.23 12.26
CA CYS A 93 15.00 -1.15 10.92
C CYS A 93 14.86 0.30 10.39
N TYR A 94 14.49 1.25 11.25
CA TYR A 94 14.33 2.66 10.81
C TYR A 94 15.66 3.43 10.73
N ALA A 95 16.73 2.91 11.32
CA ALA A 95 18.03 3.57 11.30
C ALA A 95 18.60 3.78 9.88
N ASP A 96 18.31 2.85 8.97
CA ASP A 96 18.77 2.91 7.57
C ASP A 96 17.72 3.40 6.57
N GLY A 97 16.47 3.56 6.99
CA GLY A 97 15.35 4.02 6.15
C GLY A 97 14.68 2.93 5.30
N GLU A 98 15.13 1.68 5.38
CA GLU A 98 14.60 0.56 4.59
C GLU A 98 13.12 0.31 4.90
N GLU A 99 12.74 0.31 6.17
CA GLU A 99 11.36 0.08 6.60
C GLU A 99 10.44 1.22 6.17
N THR A 100 10.90 2.46 6.29
CA THR A 100 10.19 3.63 5.78
C THR A 100 9.93 3.51 4.28
N ALA A 101 10.96 3.18 3.50
CA ALA A 101 10.85 2.99 2.06
C ALA A 101 9.90 1.83 1.72
N PHE A 102 9.99 0.69 2.42
CA PHE A 102 9.14 -0.47 2.21
C PHE A 102 7.65 -0.13 2.40
N ASN A 103 7.31 0.53 3.52
CA ASN A 103 5.95 1.00 3.80
C ASN A 103 5.40 1.89 2.68
N LEU A 104 6.18 2.88 2.31
CA LEU A 104 5.77 3.91 1.35
C LEU A 104 5.65 3.35 -0.07
N VAL A 105 6.59 2.50 -0.51
CA VAL A 105 6.54 1.85 -1.83
C VAL A 105 5.27 1.00 -1.96
N THR A 106 4.89 0.28 -0.91
CA THR A 106 3.66 -0.49 -0.90
C THR A 106 2.43 0.41 -1.06
N ALA A 107 2.33 1.46 -0.26
CA ALA A 107 1.15 2.31 -0.23
C ALA A 107 1.00 3.19 -1.49
N MET A 108 2.08 3.46 -2.21
CA MET A 108 2.03 4.18 -3.50
C MET A 108 1.21 3.48 -4.59
N LEU A 109 0.99 2.17 -4.46
CA LEU A 109 0.19 1.41 -5.42
C LEU A 109 -1.32 1.58 -5.23
N GLY A 110 -1.76 2.17 -4.12
CA GLY A 110 -3.16 2.50 -3.84
C GLY A 110 -3.35 3.99 -3.55
N VAL A 111 -4.45 4.32 -2.90
CA VAL A 111 -4.66 5.67 -2.33
C VAL A 111 -3.81 5.76 -1.07
N LEU A 112 -2.75 6.53 -1.13
CA LEU A 112 -1.75 6.64 -0.07
C LEU A 112 -2.34 7.25 1.21
N TYR A 113 -2.42 6.45 2.26
CA TYR A 113 -2.78 6.86 3.62
C TYR A 113 -1.51 6.87 4.48
N LEU A 114 -1.15 8.05 4.98
CA LEU A 114 -0.02 8.21 5.91
C LEU A 114 -0.52 8.22 7.34
N SER A 115 0.06 7.39 8.19
CA SER A 115 -0.26 7.28 9.61
C SER A 115 1.01 7.05 10.45
N GLY A 116 0.83 6.99 11.76
CA GLY A 116 1.92 6.84 12.72
C GLY A 116 2.51 8.18 13.17
N HIS A 117 3.61 8.11 13.94
CA HIS A 117 4.29 9.28 14.50
C HIS A 117 5.29 9.91 13.53
N ILE A 118 4.78 10.38 12.38
CA ILE A 118 5.60 10.98 11.30
C ILE A 118 6.39 12.20 11.81
N GLU A 119 5.84 12.92 12.77
CA GLU A 119 6.49 14.09 13.40
C GLU A 119 7.79 13.72 14.16
N GLN A 120 7.93 12.47 14.56
CA GLN A 120 9.12 11.94 15.26
C GLN A 120 10.17 11.38 14.30
N ALA A 121 9.87 11.29 13.01
CA ALA A 121 10.82 10.80 12.03
C ALA A 121 12.08 11.69 11.98
N ASP A 122 13.23 11.04 11.95
CA ASP A 122 14.51 11.73 11.74
C ASP A 122 14.59 12.38 10.36
N GLU A 123 15.64 13.13 10.11
CA GLU A 123 15.82 13.88 8.86
C GLU A 123 15.83 12.96 7.63
N LYS A 124 16.51 11.80 7.73
CA LYS A 124 16.60 10.82 6.63
C LYS A 124 15.24 10.22 6.30
N ASN A 125 14.52 9.72 7.30
CA ASN A 125 13.19 9.15 7.10
C ASN A 125 12.18 10.20 6.63
N ARG A 126 12.27 11.42 7.13
CA ARG A 126 11.45 12.55 6.66
C ARG A 126 11.69 12.88 5.19
N ALA A 127 12.95 12.85 4.75
CA ALA A 127 13.29 13.06 3.34
C ALA A 127 12.69 11.98 2.45
N LEU A 128 12.74 10.69 2.85
CA LEU A 128 12.09 9.58 2.14
C LEU A 128 10.57 9.78 2.05
N ILE A 129 9.92 10.17 3.15
CA ILE A 129 8.49 10.45 3.16
C ILE A 129 8.15 11.57 2.18
N GLN A 130 8.91 12.66 2.17
CA GLN A 130 8.70 13.78 1.26
C GLN A 130 8.86 13.38 -0.20
N GLU A 131 9.91 12.64 -0.53
CA GLU A 131 10.18 12.13 -1.88
C GLU A 131 9.02 11.26 -2.39
N VAL A 132 8.56 10.33 -1.57
CA VAL A 132 7.45 9.43 -1.95
C VAL A 132 6.15 10.20 -2.09
N VAL A 133 5.84 11.13 -1.22
CA VAL A 133 4.63 11.97 -1.34
C VAL A 133 4.66 12.79 -2.63
N MET A 134 5.80 13.34 -3.00
CA MET A 134 5.97 14.06 -4.26
C MET A 134 5.78 13.14 -5.47
N THR A 135 6.43 11.99 -5.46
CA THR A 135 6.31 10.96 -6.50
C THR A 135 4.87 10.47 -6.63
N TYR A 136 4.20 10.21 -5.52
CA TYR A 136 2.79 9.83 -5.49
C TYR A 136 1.89 10.89 -6.13
N LYS A 137 2.06 12.17 -5.77
CA LYS A 137 1.27 13.27 -6.35
C LYS A 137 1.44 13.38 -7.86
N GLN A 138 2.62 13.11 -8.38
CA GLN A 138 2.89 13.10 -9.83
C GLN A 138 2.22 11.90 -10.54
N ASN A 139 2.03 10.79 -9.82
CA ASN A 139 1.59 9.52 -10.38
C ASN A 139 0.14 9.14 -10.04
N ARG A 140 -0.50 9.76 -9.05
CA ARG A 140 -1.83 9.36 -8.57
C ARG A 140 -2.94 9.36 -9.64
N ALA A 141 -2.83 10.20 -10.66
CA ALA A 141 -3.78 10.20 -11.77
C ALA A 141 -3.72 8.91 -12.61
N PHE A 142 -2.59 8.21 -12.58
CA PHE A 142 -2.42 6.90 -13.22
C PHE A 142 -3.29 5.82 -12.57
N LEU A 143 -3.51 5.87 -11.25
CA LEU A 143 -4.33 4.90 -10.51
C LEU A 143 -5.75 4.75 -11.09
N LYS A 144 -6.33 5.85 -11.63
CA LYS A 144 -7.70 5.87 -12.15
C LYS A 144 -7.91 4.99 -13.41
N ARG A 145 -6.83 4.66 -14.12
CA ARG A 145 -6.90 3.89 -15.36
C ARG A 145 -6.05 2.62 -15.33
N ALA A 146 -5.33 2.44 -14.23
CA ALA A 146 -4.45 1.30 -14.04
C ALA A 146 -5.24 0.07 -13.56
N TYR A 147 -4.79 -1.09 -13.97
CA TYR A 147 -5.22 -2.38 -13.48
C TYR A 147 -4.06 -3.12 -12.82
N PRO A 148 -4.33 -3.96 -11.82
CA PRO A 148 -3.30 -4.70 -11.12
C PRO A 148 -2.65 -5.75 -12.01
N ILE A 149 -1.34 -5.93 -11.86
CA ILE A 149 -0.57 -6.98 -12.53
C ILE A 149 0.17 -7.84 -11.51
N TYR A 150 0.20 -9.15 -11.76
CA TYR A 150 0.74 -10.18 -10.87
C TYR A 150 1.82 -10.98 -11.61
N PRO A 151 2.98 -10.41 -11.92
CA PRO A 151 3.98 -11.07 -12.75
C PRO A 151 4.58 -12.32 -12.11
N CYS A 152 4.59 -12.39 -10.79
CA CYS A 152 5.07 -13.53 -10.00
C CYS A 152 3.96 -14.22 -9.18
N GLY A 153 2.69 -13.97 -9.52
CA GLY A 153 1.55 -14.42 -8.71
C GLY A 153 1.29 -13.52 -7.50
N PHE A 154 0.43 -13.97 -6.60
CA PHE A 154 0.09 -13.22 -5.39
C PHE A 154 1.23 -13.24 -4.37
N CYS A 155 1.47 -12.09 -3.75
CA CYS A 155 2.29 -12.02 -2.55
C CYS A 155 1.65 -12.86 -1.43
N GLN A 156 2.46 -13.61 -0.68
CA GLN A 156 1.95 -14.49 0.37
C GLN A 156 2.29 -13.93 1.75
N ILE A 157 1.28 -13.84 2.61
CA ILE A 157 1.46 -13.40 4.00
C ILE A 157 2.42 -14.36 4.72
N SER A 158 3.31 -13.79 5.52
CA SER A 158 4.23 -14.51 6.41
C SER A 158 5.18 -15.50 5.72
N LYS A 159 5.38 -15.34 4.41
CA LYS A 159 6.36 -16.12 3.67
C LYS A 159 7.59 -15.28 3.34
N SER A 160 8.76 -15.78 3.64
CA SER A 160 10.01 -15.17 3.16
C SER A 160 10.17 -15.36 1.66
N GLY A 161 10.79 -14.39 0.99
CA GLY A 161 11.05 -14.43 -0.43
C GLY A 161 11.02 -13.08 -1.10
N MET A 162 11.11 -13.09 -2.42
CA MET A 162 10.94 -11.90 -3.24
C MET A 162 9.57 -11.92 -3.92
N TYR A 163 8.93 -10.77 -3.92
CA TYR A 163 7.61 -10.58 -4.48
C TYR A 163 7.60 -9.38 -5.43
N ALA A 164 6.85 -9.47 -6.52
CA ALA A 164 6.63 -8.37 -7.43
C ALA A 164 5.12 -8.21 -7.68
N PHE A 165 4.64 -7.01 -7.50
CA PHE A 165 3.26 -6.61 -7.78
C PHE A 165 3.27 -5.22 -8.37
N GLY A 166 2.36 -4.92 -9.28
CA GLY A 166 2.34 -3.62 -9.91
C GLY A 166 1.00 -3.25 -10.52
N LEU A 167 1.00 -2.12 -11.17
CA LEU A 167 -0.14 -1.55 -11.87
C LEU A 167 0.27 -1.21 -13.29
N SER A 168 -0.60 -1.45 -14.27
CA SER A 168 -0.38 -1.12 -15.66
C SER A 168 -1.62 -0.45 -16.28
N ASP A 169 -1.43 0.47 -17.22
CA ASP A 169 -2.48 0.96 -18.11
C ASP A 169 -2.25 0.53 -19.56
N GLY A 170 -1.32 -0.42 -19.78
CA GLY A 170 -0.90 -0.91 -21.08
C GLY A 170 0.15 -0.04 -21.78
N GLU A 171 0.36 1.19 -21.36
CA GLU A 171 1.40 2.11 -21.89
C GLU A 171 2.53 2.30 -20.89
N ARG A 172 2.18 2.24 -19.62
CA ARG A 172 3.07 2.44 -18.50
C ARG A 172 2.79 1.41 -17.42
N THR A 173 3.84 0.97 -16.76
CA THR A 173 3.76 0.07 -15.60
C THR A 173 4.49 0.68 -14.42
N LEU A 174 3.83 0.67 -13.28
CA LEU A 174 4.43 0.93 -11.97
C LEU A 174 4.59 -0.42 -11.28
N LEU A 175 5.83 -0.88 -11.13
CA LEU A 175 6.16 -2.16 -10.51
C LEU A 175 6.88 -1.93 -9.18
N ALA A 176 6.41 -2.57 -8.13
CA ALA A 176 7.12 -2.67 -6.87
C ALA A 176 7.66 -4.09 -6.67
N VAL A 177 8.85 -4.15 -6.11
CA VAL A 177 9.52 -5.41 -5.77
C VAL A 177 9.95 -5.34 -4.32
N TRP A 178 9.62 -6.37 -3.55
CA TRP A 178 9.98 -6.47 -2.14
C TRP A 178 10.80 -7.73 -1.88
N ARG A 179 11.74 -7.62 -0.97
CA ARG A 179 12.43 -8.76 -0.36
C ARG A 179 12.02 -8.86 1.10
N ILE A 180 11.33 -9.93 1.45
CA ILE A 180 10.87 -10.23 2.81
C ILE A 180 11.68 -11.42 3.33
N GLY A 181 12.91 -11.15 3.77
CA GLY A 181 13.81 -12.20 4.21
C GLY A 181 14.21 -13.19 3.12
N GLY A 182 14.82 -14.32 3.51
CA GLY A 182 15.27 -15.36 2.59
C GLY A 182 16.66 -15.11 1.98
N GLU A 183 17.18 -16.13 1.31
CA GLU A 183 18.53 -16.13 0.72
C GLU A 183 18.55 -15.57 -0.71
N THR A 184 17.38 -15.51 -1.38
CA THR A 184 17.25 -15.01 -2.75
C THR A 184 17.37 -13.50 -2.78
N ASP A 185 18.27 -12.97 -3.57
CA ASP A 185 18.56 -11.55 -3.73
C ASP A 185 18.22 -11.01 -5.13
N ALA A 186 17.66 -11.84 -5.99
CA ALA A 186 17.22 -11.47 -7.34
C ALA A 186 15.91 -12.19 -7.72
N ILE A 187 15.07 -11.50 -8.49
CA ILE A 187 13.86 -12.05 -9.10
C ILE A 187 13.80 -11.63 -10.57
N THR A 188 13.45 -12.55 -11.45
CA THR A 188 13.19 -12.24 -12.86
C THR A 188 11.71 -12.02 -13.07
N VAL A 189 11.36 -10.89 -13.67
CA VAL A 189 9.98 -10.48 -13.93
C VAL A 189 9.76 -10.29 -15.42
N ASP A 190 8.84 -11.07 -15.99
CA ASP A 190 8.40 -10.88 -17.39
C ASP A 190 7.29 -9.83 -17.45
N LEU A 191 7.63 -8.67 -18.01
CA LEU A 191 6.70 -7.55 -18.21
C LEU A 191 6.16 -7.43 -19.63
N GLN A 192 6.62 -8.24 -20.59
CA GLN A 192 6.26 -8.09 -22.00
C GLN A 192 4.74 -8.16 -22.24
N LYS A 193 4.04 -9.02 -21.49
CA LYS A 193 2.58 -9.18 -21.59
C LYS A 193 1.77 -7.99 -21.04
N TYR A 194 2.41 -7.07 -20.31
CA TYR A 194 1.76 -5.92 -19.67
C TYR A 194 2.10 -4.59 -20.33
N LEU A 195 3.02 -4.58 -21.29
CA LEU A 195 3.50 -3.38 -21.96
C LEU A 195 3.29 -3.53 -23.47
N LYS A 196 3.00 -2.41 -24.14
CA LYS A 196 3.07 -2.34 -25.60
C LYS A 196 4.53 -2.47 -26.04
N SER A 197 4.76 -2.95 -27.27
CA SER A 197 6.07 -3.34 -27.79
C SER A 197 7.19 -2.29 -27.72
N ASP A 198 6.85 -1.01 -27.54
CA ASP A 198 7.79 0.12 -27.61
C ASP A 198 8.11 0.71 -26.22
N ALA A 199 7.69 0.05 -25.13
CA ALA A 199 7.93 0.55 -23.77
C ALA A 199 9.40 0.37 -23.37
N GLN A 200 9.99 1.45 -22.82
CA GLN A 200 11.33 1.46 -22.25
C GLN A 200 11.27 1.48 -20.72
N ALA A 201 12.16 0.73 -20.08
CA ALA A 201 12.36 0.84 -18.63
C ALA A 201 13.04 2.18 -18.30
N LYS A 202 12.52 2.85 -17.29
CA LYS A 202 13.07 4.10 -16.74
C LYS A 202 13.39 3.91 -15.26
#